data_d708f5d022d4dbcbff37247fbd3172b6
#
_entry.id   d708f5d022d4dbcbff37247fbd3172b6
#
_cell.length_a   1.000
_cell.length_b   1.000
_cell.length_c   1.000
_cell.angle_alpha   90.00
_cell.angle_beta   90.00
_cell.angle_gamma   90.00
#
_symmetry.space_group_name_H-M   'P 1'
#
loop_
_entity.id
_entity.type
_entity.pdbx_description
1 polymer ?
#
loop_
_entity_poly.entity_id
_entity_poly.type
_entity_poly.pdbx_seq_one_letter_code
_entity_poly.pdbx_strand_id
1 'polypeptide(L)'
;MRLLSAVHEVSISTRSGLHGSEKEQIAQVALRFVEDGDTLYLDSGSTCTALLRLLLDRDVTIYTTDASACLIKSETRAQLIVVGGEFNYVNSSFCGSMTESILRDLYFDKAFIGTNAIDEDRGVMTPSYVEAAKKRIVRENSNKAYVLCDSSKFHQFSNVRAFGFDGVSIIAESYDEKIAQCARLITPGA
;
A
#
# COMPACT_ATOMS: atom_id res chain seq x y z
N MET A 1 12.91 -30.30 -0.48
CA MET A 1 11.96 -29.33 0.10
C MET A 1 12.77 -28.09 0.52
N ARG A 2 12.72 -27.02 -0.27
CA ARG A 2 13.40 -25.76 0.08
C ARG A 2 12.57 -25.12 1.19
N LEU A 3 13.11 -24.97 2.40
CA LEU A 3 12.50 -24.17 3.44
C LEU A 3 12.57 -22.71 2.95
N LEU A 4 11.47 -22.22 2.39
CA LEU A 4 11.31 -20.80 2.11
C LEU A 4 11.29 -20.08 3.47
N SER A 5 12.21 -19.17 3.70
CA SER A 5 12.17 -18.33 4.90
C SER A 5 11.12 -17.25 4.72
N ALA A 6 10.24 -17.08 5.71
CA ALA A 6 9.26 -15.99 5.69
C ALA A 6 9.96 -14.62 5.67
N VAL A 7 9.40 -13.69 4.92
CA VAL A 7 9.86 -12.30 4.94
C VAL A 7 9.57 -11.70 6.31
N HIS A 8 10.62 -11.23 6.98
CA HIS A 8 10.55 -10.56 8.28
C HIS A 8 10.32 -9.06 8.12
N GLU A 9 9.92 -8.43 9.20
CA GLU A 9 9.71 -6.99 9.23
C GLU A 9 11.06 -6.25 9.09
N VAL A 10 11.14 -5.39 8.07
CA VAL A 10 12.30 -4.53 7.80
C VAL A 10 11.85 -3.09 7.96
N SER A 11 12.65 -2.26 8.64
CA SER A 11 12.29 -0.88 8.91
C SER A 11 12.00 -0.08 7.64
N ILE A 12 11.11 0.90 7.74
CA ILE A 12 10.77 1.79 6.62
C ILE A 12 12.00 2.56 6.13
N SER A 13 12.91 2.94 7.02
CA SER A 13 14.14 3.65 6.65
C SER A 13 15.03 2.82 5.72
N THR A 14 15.20 1.54 6.01
CA THR A 14 15.93 0.61 5.13
C THR A 14 15.20 0.42 3.81
N ARG A 15 13.88 0.18 3.85
CA ARG A 15 13.06 -0.04 2.64
C ARG A 15 13.02 1.18 1.72
N SER A 16 13.07 2.40 2.27
CA SER A 16 13.06 3.64 1.48
C SER A 16 14.32 3.82 0.64
N GLY A 17 15.46 3.26 1.06
CA GLY A 17 16.71 3.28 0.29
C GLY A 17 16.80 2.20 -0.81
N LEU A 18 15.86 1.24 -0.86
CA LEU A 18 15.89 0.15 -1.81
C LEU A 18 14.85 0.37 -2.93
N HIS A 19 15.19 -0.02 -4.17
CA HIS A 19 14.27 -0.02 -5.32
C HIS A 19 13.58 1.34 -5.55
N GLY A 20 14.33 2.45 -5.49
CA GLY A 20 13.79 3.80 -5.63
C GLY A 20 13.16 4.05 -7.00
N SER A 21 13.85 3.66 -8.07
CA SER A 21 13.41 3.79 -9.46
C SER A 21 12.12 2.98 -9.72
N GLU A 22 12.04 1.75 -9.21
CA GLU A 22 10.90 0.86 -9.34
C GLU A 22 9.66 1.46 -8.65
N LYS A 23 9.85 2.00 -7.44
CA LYS A 23 8.76 2.65 -6.69
C LYS A 23 8.25 3.92 -7.37
N GLU A 24 9.12 4.69 -7.98
CA GLU A 24 8.73 5.86 -8.77
C GLU A 24 7.91 5.44 -9.99
N GLN A 25 8.32 4.40 -10.71
CA GLN A 25 7.56 3.86 -11.85
C GLN A 25 6.18 3.36 -11.40
N ILE A 26 6.10 2.60 -10.30
CA ILE A 26 4.85 2.12 -9.72
C ILE A 26 3.94 3.29 -9.35
N ALA A 27 4.48 4.33 -8.70
CA ALA A 27 3.73 5.52 -8.32
C ALA A 27 3.18 6.27 -9.54
N GLN A 28 3.96 6.40 -10.62
CA GLN A 28 3.49 7.01 -11.87
C GLN A 28 2.37 6.20 -12.54
N VAL A 29 2.44 4.88 -12.49
CA VAL A 29 1.36 4.02 -12.99
C VAL A 29 0.11 4.16 -12.12
N ALA A 30 0.26 4.13 -10.79
CA ALA A 30 -0.83 4.29 -9.84
C ALA A 30 -1.57 5.63 -10.00
N LEU A 31 -0.83 6.71 -10.27
CA LEU A 31 -1.38 8.04 -10.49
C LEU A 31 -2.39 8.09 -11.66
N ARG A 32 -2.25 7.23 -12.67
CA ARG A 32 -3.18 7.18 -13.82
C ARG A 32 -4.59 6.76 -13.42
N PHE A 33 -4.75 6.14 -12.28
CA PHE A 33 -6.04 5.66 -11.76
C PHE A 33 -6.70 6.66 -10.81
N VAL A 34 -6.06 7.80 -10.54
CA VAL A 34 -6.59 8.84 -9.65
C VAL A 34 -7.31 9.91 -10.47
N GLU A 35 -8.54 10.21 -10.07
CA GLU A 35 -9.38 11.25 -10.65
C GLU A 35 -9.51 12.42 -9.65
N ASP A 36 -9.70 13.63 -10.17
CA ASP A 36 -9.94 14.79 -9.31
C ASP A 36 -11.31 14.61 -8.60
N GLY A 37 -11.33 14.91 -7.31
CA GLY A 37 -12.48 14.68 -6.43
C GLY A 37 -12.49 13.33 -5.71
N ASP A 38 -11.56 12.42 -6.03
CA ASP A 38 -11.46 11.12 -5.35
C ASP A 38 -11.20 11.26 -3.84
N THR A 39 -11.85 10.42 -3.07
CA THR A 39 -11.50 10.12 -1.68
C THR A 39 -10.62 8.87 -1.65
N LEU A 40 -9.35 9.04 -1.29
CA LEU A 40 -8.33 8.02 -1.37
C LEU A 40 -7.91 7.52 0.02
N TYR A 41 -7.65 6.22 0.12
CA TYR A 41 -6.78 5.72 1.18
C TYR A 41 -5.38 5.45 0.61
N LEU A 42 -4.37 5.94 1.31
CA LEU A 42 -2.97 5.68 0.99
C LEU A 42 -2.29 5.04 2.19
N ASP A 43 -1.82 3.82 2.00
CA ASP A 43 -1.17 3.05 3.07
C ASP A 43 0.21 3.62 3.41
N SER A 44 0.73 3.25 4.57
CA SER A 44 2.11 3.52 4.96
C SER A 44 3.08 2.61 4.20
N GLY A 45 4.20 3.13 3.81
CA GLY A 45 5.24 2.38 3.14
C GLY A 45 5.89 3.12 1.99
N SER A 46 7.14 2.80 1.70
CA SER A 46 7.97 3.59 0.79
C SER A 46 7.42 3.75 -0.64
N THR A 47 6.70 2.75 -1.16
CA THR A 47 6.04 2.85 -2.47
C THR A 47 4.82 3.78 -2.41
N CYS A 48 4.02 3.68 -1.34
CA CYS A 48 2.88 4.57 -1.13
C CYS A 48 3.34 6.01 -0.86
N THR A 49 4.44 6.20 -0.14
CA THR A 49 5.03 7.53 0.07
C THR A 49 5.51 8.16 -1.26
N ALA A 50 5.99 7.36 -2.22
CA ALA A 50 6.32 7.86 -3.55
C ALA A 50 5.07 8.38 -4.29
N LEU A 51 3.95 7.65 -4.20
CA LEU A 51 2.67 8.10 -4.75
C LEU A 51 2.13 9.34 -4.03
N LEU A 52 2.24 9.41 -2.69
CA LEU A 52 1.80 10.56 -1.91
C LEU A 52 2.39 11.87 -2.45
N ARG A 53 3.69 11.87 -2.76
CA ARG A 53 4.37 13.06 -3.28
C ARG A 53 3.78 13.55 -4.61
N LEU A 54 3.32 12.64 -5.47
CA LEU A 54 2.69 12.98 -6.75
C LEU A 54 1.24 13.46 -6.60
N LEU A 55 0.61 13.11 -5.47
CA LEU A 55 -0.78 13.46 -5.20
C LEU A 55 -0.95 14.83 -4.53
N LEU A 56 0.12 15.42 -3.98
CA LEU A 56 0.02 16.68 -3.21
C LEU A 56 -0.56 17.84 -4.02
N ASP A 57 -0.33 17.87 -5.33
CA ASP A 57 -0.82 18.91 -6.24
C ASP A 57 -2.15 18.54 -6.93
N ARG A 58 -2.78 17.43 -6.55
CA ARG A 58 -4.05 16.97 -7.11
C ARG A 58 -5.23 17.41 -6.23
N ASP A 59 -6.39 17.56 -6.85
CA ASP A 59 -7.64 17.90 -6.16
C ASP A 59 -8.31 16.62 -5.62
N VAL A 60 -7.78 16.09 -4.51
CA VAL A 60 -8.21 14.84 -3.89
C VAL A 60 -8.20 14.94 -2.37
N THR A 61 -8.98 14.09 -1.71
CA THR A 61 -8.91 13.89 -0.27
C THR A 61 -8.14 12.60 0.02
N ILE A 62 -7.06 12.68 0.79
CA ILE A 62 -6.18 11.55 1.10
C ILE A 62 -6.26 11.24 2.59
N TYR A 63 -6.75 10.06 2.92
CA TYR A 63 -6.61 9.46 4.24
C TYR A 63 -5.38 8.56 4.27
N THR A 64 -4.52 8.72 5.25
CA THR A 64 -3.33 7.89 5.39
C THR A 64 -3.02 7.59 6.84
N THR A 65 -2.37 6.45 7.08
CA THR A 65 -1.78 6.09 8.38
C THR A 65 -0.26 6.29 8.38
N ASP A 66 0.33 6.83 7.30
CA ASP A 66 1.77 7.13 7.20
C ASP A 66 2.10 8.36 8.05
N ALA A 67 2.86 8.17 9.13
CA ALA A 67 3.29 9.27 9.98
C ALA A 67 4.23 10.26 9.28
N SER A 68 4.89 9.85 8.19
CA SER A 68 5.74 10.76 7.39
C SER A 68 4.93 11.89 6.73
N ALA A 69 3.63 11.69 6.53
CA ALA A 69 2.72 12.72 6.04
C ALA A 69 2.66 13.95 6.95
N CYS A 70 2.86 13.78 8.26
CA CYS A 70 2.92 14.88 9.23
C CYS A 70 4.14 15.80 9.01
N LEU A 71 5.13 15.39 8.24
CA LEU A 71 6.34 16.17 7.95
C LEU A 71 6.21 17.04 6.70
N ILE A 72 5.10 16.96 5.99
CA ILE A 72 4.82 17.81 4.81
C ILE A 72 4.55 19.23 5.30
N LYS A 73 5.42 20.16 4.91
CA LYS A 73 5.41 21.56 5.40
C LYS A 73 4.91 22.56 4.35
N SER A 74 4.69 22.11 3.11
CA SER A 74 4.19 22.95 2.03
C SER A 74 2.66 22.99 2.02
N GLU A 75 2.09 24.07 1.53
CA GLU A 75 0.70 24.07 1.12
C GLU A 75 0.50 23.03 0.01
N THR A 76 -0.58 22.28 0.09
CA THR A 76 -0.92 21.23 -0.87
C THR A 76 -2.33 21.50 -1.41
N ARG A 77 -2.56 21.10 -2.66
CA ARG A 77 -3.91 21.13 -3.22
C ARG A 77 -4.75 19.97 -2.69
N ALA A 78 -4.10 18.83 -2.42
CA ALA A 78 -4.74 17.70 -1.79
C ALA A 78 -5.09 17.99 -0.33
N GLN A 79 -6.29 17.60 0.09
CA GLN A 79 -6.64 17.55 1.51
C GLN A 79 -6.03 16.30 2.12
N LEU A 80 -5.09 16.48 3.05
CA LEU A 80 -4.37 15.37 3.68
C LEU A 80 -4.88 15.17 5.11
N ILE A 81 -5.38 13.96 5.40
CA ILE A 81 -5.93 13.56 6.70
C ILE A 81 -5.12 12.37 7.22
N VAL A 82 -4.40 12.57 8.32
CA VAL A 82 -3.64 11.50 8.97
C VAL A 82 -4.52 10.82 10.00
N VAL A 83 -4.80 9.53 9.78
CA VAL A 83 -5.54 8.69 10.71
C VAL A 83 -4.59 8.25 11.82
N GLY A 84 -4.78 8.79 13.00
CA GLY A 84 -3.95 8.52 14.18
C GLY A 84 -4.22 7.17 14.84
N GLY A 85 -3.50 6.91 15.94
CA GLY A 85 -3.58 5.67 16.72
C GLY A 85 -2.27 5.38 17.44
N GLU A 86 -1.96 4.10 17.66
CA GLU A 86 -0.69 3.67 18.21
C GLU A 86 0.42 3.83 17.16
N PHE A 87 1.54 4.39 17.55
CA PHE A 87 2.65 4.61 16.63
C PHE A 87 3.56 3.38 16.51
N ASN A 88 3.65 2.83 15.32
CA ASN A 88 4.58 1.76 14.96
C ASN A 88 5.88 2.35 14.41
N TYR A 89 6.95 2.29 15.19
CA TYR A 89 8.28 2.82 14.84
C TYR A 89 8.91 2.11 13.63
N VAL A 90 8.64 0.82 13.45
CA VAL A 90 9.26 0.02 12.37
C VAL A 90 8.75 0.47 11.01
N ASN A 91 7.45 0.71 10.91
CA ASN A 91 6.79 1.11 9.67
C ASN A 91 6.55 2.62 9.57
N SER A 92 6.84 3.38 10.62
CA SER A 92 6.49 4.81 10.73
C SER A 92 5.01 5.05 10.42
N SER A 93 4.14 4.24 11.04
CA SER A 93 2.71 4.25 10.76
C SER A 93 1.88 4.26 12.03
N PHE A 94 0.66 4.75 11.91
CA PHE A 94 -0.35 4.60 12.96
C PHE A 94 -1.13 3.29 12.76
N CYS A 95 -1.44 2.64 13.88
CA CYS A 95 -2.12 1.34 13.89
C CYS A 95 -2.89 1.13 15.21
N GLY A 96 -3.40 -0.08 15.43
CA GLY A 96 -4.12 -0.46 16.64
C GLY A 96 -5.62 -0.19 16.57
N SER A 97 -6.30 -0.51 17.67
CA SER A 97 -7.77 -0.53 17.74
C SER A 97 -8.43 0.83 17.44
N MET A 98 -7.79 1.92 17.83
CA MET A 98 -8.27 3.28 17.53
C MET A 98 -8.23 3.55 16.01
N THR A 99 -7.11 3.25 15.36
CA THR A 99 -6.97 3.40 13.90
C THR A 99 -7.99 2.53 13.17
N GLU A 100 -8.14 1.26 13.57
CA GLU A 100 -9.11 0.36 12.97
C GLU A 100 -10.55 0.85 13.14
N SER A 101 -10.91 1.36 14.32
CA SER A 101 -12.24 1.92 14.57
C SER A 101 -12.56 3.06 13.63
N ILE A 102 -11.62 4.00 13.44
CA ILE A 102 -11.80 5.12 12.51
C ILE A 102 -11.95 4.62 11.08
N LEU A 103 -11.07 3.70 10.65
CA LEU A 103 -11.08 3.19 9.27
C LEU A 103 -12.35 2.39 8.93
N ARG A 104 -13.00 1.75 9.91
CA ARG A 104 -14.27 1.01 9.68
C ARG A 104 -15.43 1.92 9.28
N ASP A 105 -15.39 3.18 9.68
CA ASP A 105 -16.45 4.16 9.40
C ASP A 105 -16.16 5.01 8.14
N LEU A 106 -15.02 4.77 7.48
CA LEU A 106 -14.59 5.49 6.29
C LEU A 106 -14.74 4.62 5.04
N TYR A 107 -15.20 5.23 3.94
CA TYR A 107 -15.30 4.60 2.62
C TYR A 107 -14.47 5.37 1.61
N PHE A 108 -13.83 4.65 0.71
CA PHE A 108 -12.88 5.23 -0.24
C PHE A 108 -13.26 4.89 -1.69
N ASP A 109 -13.07 5.84 -2.59
CA ASP A 109 -13.19 5.57 -4.02
C ASP A 109 -12.07 4.61 -4.45
N LYS A 110 -10.87 4.85 -3.95
CA LYS A 110 -9.70 4.03 -4.27
C LYS A 110 -8.79 3.89 -3.06
N ALA A 111 -8.26 2.67 -2.86
CA ALA A 111 -7.20 2.41 -1.90
C ALA A 111 -5.92 1.97 -2.59
N PHE A 112 -4.80 2.55 -2.18
CA PHE A 112 -3.47 2.13 -2.58
C PHE A 112 -2.76 1.52 -1.38
N ILE A 113 -2.55 0.21 -1.41
CA ILE A 113 -2.13 -0.61 -0.28
C ILE A 113 -0.74 -1.18 -0.55
N GLY A 114 0.20 -0.94 0.36
CA GLY A 114 1.52 -1.55 0.30
C GLY A 114 1.52 -3.00 0.76
N THR A 115 2.54 -3.78 0.35
CA THR A 115 2.73 -5.15 0.81
C THR A 115 4.19 -5.47 1.07
N ASN A 116 4.43 -6.52 1.87
CA ASN A 116 5.76 -7.07 2.11
C ASN A 116 6.06 -8.31 1.27
N ALA A 117 5.01 -9.05 0.87
CA ALA A 117 5.13 -10.25 0.07
C ALA A 117 3.84 -10.55 -0.69
N ILE A 118 3.96 -11.19 -1.84
CA ILE A 118 2.86 -11.74 -2.63
C ILE A 118 3.20 -13.19 -2.95
N ASP A 119 2.32 -14.08 -2.49
CA ASP A 119 2.38 -15.53 -2.72
C ASP A 119 1.15 -15.96 -3.50
N GLU A 120 1.32 -16.77 -4.54
CA GLU A 120 0.25 -17.15 -5.48
C GLU A 120 -0.91 -17.88 -4.78
N ASP A 121 -0.60 -18.68 -3.75
CA ASP A 121 -1.61 -19.47 -3.03
C ASP A 121 -2.20 -18.70 -1.85
N ARG A 122 -1.39 -17.82 -1.22
CA ARG A 122 -1.76 -17.14 0.03
C ARG A 122 -2.24 -15.71 -0.17
N GLY A 123 -1.91 -15.07 -1.29
CA GLY A 123 -2.30 -13.70 -1.60
C GLY A 123 -1.32 -12.65 -1.08
N VAL A 124 -1.86 -11.52 -0.64
CA VAL A 124 -1.13 -10.34 -0.14
C VAL A 124 -0.79 -10.54 1.33
N MET A 125 0.49 -10.42 1.67
CA MET A 125 1.01 -10.81 2.97
C MET A 125 1.88 -9.73 3.64
N THR A 126 1.91 -9.76 4.96
CA THR A 126 2.73 -8.88 5.80
C THR A 126 3.24 -9.66 7.03
N PRO A 127 4.36 -9.28 7.64
CA PRO A 127 4.79 -9.90 8.89
C PRO A 127 3.96 -9.46 10.12
N SER A 128 3.24 -8.34 10.03
CA SER A 128 2.51 -7.75 11.14
C SER A 128 1.01 -8.04 11.08
N TYR A 129 0.47 -8.65 12.16
CA TYR A 129 -0.97 -8.89 12.29
C TYR A 129 -1.77 -7.59 12.33
N VAL A 130 -1.24 -6.56 13.00
CA VAL A 130 -1.88 -5.24 13.13
C VAL A 130 -1.95 -4.54 11.77
N GLU A 131 -0.89 -4.61 10.98
CA GLU A 131 -0.89 -4.09 9.60
C GLU A 131 -1.87 -4.87 8.70
N ALA A 132 -1.94 -6.20 8.86
CA ALA A 132 -2.88 -7.03 8.11
C ALA A 132 -4.34 -6.66 8.42
N ALA A 133 -4.67 -6.43 9.69
CA ALA A 133 -6.02 -6.03 10.11
C ALA A 133 -6.45 -4.71 9.46
N LYS A 134 -5.60 -3.69 9.51
CA LYS A 134 -5.81 -2.40 8.86
C LYS A 134 -6.03 -2.53 7.35
N LYS A 135 -5.16 -3.30 6.67
CA LYS A 135 -5.25 -3.52 5.22
C LYS A 135 -6.56 -4.22 4.80
N ARG A 136 -7.07 -5.16 5.61
CA ARG A 136 -8.38 -5.81 5.37
C ARG A 136 -9.51 -4.81 5.40
N ILE A 137 -9.59 -3.98 6.45
CA ILE A 137 -10.63 -2.97 6.61
C ILE A 137 -10.64 -2.03 5.40
N VAL A 138 -9.48 -1.51 5.06
CA VAL A 138 -9.37 -0.57 3.94
C VAL A 138 -9.74 -1.20 2.60
N ARG A 139 -9.31 -2.46 2.36
CA ARG A 139 -9.68 -3.18 1.14
C ARG A 139 -11.20 -3.38 1.05
N GLU A 140 -11.86 -3.73 2.16
CA GLU A 140 -13.31 -3.95 2.23
C GLU A 140 -14.10 -2.66 2.05
N ASN A 141 -13.58 -1.54 2.53
CA ASN A 141 -14.23 -0.23 2.48
C ASN A 141 -13.86 0.60 1.24
N SER A 142 -13.26 -0.01 0.22
CA SER A 142 -12.85 0.70 -1.00
C SER A 142 -13.57 0.16 -2.23
N ASN A 143 -14.04 1.07 -3.10
CA ASN A 143 -14.66 0.71 -4.38
C ASN A 143 -13.64 0.02 -5.31
N LYS A 144 -12.38 0.47 -5.29
CA LYS A 144 -11.26 -0.15 -6.02
C LYS A 144 -10.04 -0.21 -5.11
N ALA A 145 -9.39 -1.38 -5.05
CA ALA A 145 -8.18 -1.58 -4.28
C ALA A 145 -6.99 -1.94 -5.19
N TYR A 146 -5.90 -1.20 -5.03
CA TYR A 146 -4.65 -1.40 -5.75
C TYR A 146 -3.55 -1.77 -4.77
N VAL A 147 -2.87 -2.89 -5.01
CA VAL A 147 -1.69 -3.28 -4.25
C VAL A 147 -0.45 -2.77 -4.97
N LEU A 148 0.33 -1.93 -4.30
CA LEU A 148 1.57 -1.36 -4.84
C LEU A 148 2.76 -2.16 -4.33
N CYS A 149 3.51 -2.78 -5.21
CA CYS A 149 4.71 -3.51 -4.83
C CYS A 149 5.73 -3.57 -5.96
N ASP A 150 7.00 -3.54 -5.61
CA ASP A 150 8.07 -3.90 -6.54
C ASP A 150 8.15 -5.43 -6.71
N SER A 151 8.66 -5.88 -7.85
CA SER A 151 8.71 -7.30 -8.23
C SER A 151 9.53 -8.17 -7.28
N SER A 152 10.39 -7.59 -6.44
CA SER A 152 11.11 -8.35 -5.41
C SER A 152 10.19 -8.97 -4.35
N LYS A 153 8.92 -8.55 -4.31
CA LYS A 153 7.90 -9.08 -3.40
C LYS A 153 7.14 -10.27 -3.98
N PHE A 154 7.28 -10.55 -5.26
CA PHE A 154 6.64 -11.69 -5.92
C PHE A 154 7.27 -13.01 -5.46
N HIS A 155 6.46 -14.06 -5.40
CA HIS A 155 6.87 -15.41 -4.98
C HIS A 155 7.50 -15.43 -3.57
N GLN A 156 7.15 -14.44 -2.76
CA GLN A 156 7.55 -14.35 -1.37
C GLN A 156 6.34 -14.57 -0.48
N PHE A 157 6.56 -15.12 0.72
CA PHE A 157 5.51 -15.24 1.72
C PHE A 157 5.95 -14.61 3.04
N SER A 158 4.98 -14.27 3.86
CA SER A 158 5.19 -13.75 5.21
C SER A 158 4.25 -14.44 6.19
N ASN A 159 4.32 -14.08 7.47
CA ASN A 159 3.62 -14.83 8.51
C ASN A 159 2.11 -14.58 8.54
N VAL A 160 1.64 -13.45 8.02
CA VAL A 160 0.24 -13.06 8.13
C VAL A 160 -0.33 -12.74 6.75
N ARG A 161 -1.42 -13.41 6.40
CA ARG A 161 -2.22 -13.07 5.22
C ARG A 161 -3.06 -11.82 5.51
N ALA A 162 -2.90 -10.79 4.72
CA ALA A 162 -3.81 -9.65 4.75
C ALA A 162 -5.12 -9.99 4.04
N PHE A 163 -5.08 -10.34 2.76
CA PHE A 163 -6.24 -10.74 1.96
C PHE A 163 -5.80 -11.53 0.71
N GLY A 164 -6.77 -12.10 0.00
CA GLY A 164 -6.57 -12.77 -1.29
C GLY A 164 -6.55 -11.79 -2.45
N PHE A 165 -6.68 -12.32 -3.68
CA PHE A 165 -6.63 -11.51 -4.89
C PHE A 165 -8.00 -10.99 -5.37
N ASP A 166 -9.09 -11.45 -4.75
CA ASP A 166 -10.45 -11.08 -5.17
C ASP A 166 -10.68 -9.57 -5.03
N GLY A 167 -11.06 -8.93 -6.14
CA GLY A 167 -11.40 -7.51 -6.17
C GLY A 167 -10.22 -6.55 -5.99
N VAL A 168 -8.99 -7.03 -6.18
CA VAL A 168 -7.79 -6.16 -6.16
C VAL A 168 -7.04 -6.23 -7.48
N SER A 169 -6.34 -5.13 -7.81
CA SER A 169 -5.35 -5.09 -8.90
C SER A 169 -3.96 -4.88 -8.29
N ILE A 170 -2.95 -5.46 -8.90
CA ILE A 170 -1.55 -5.27 -8.49
C ILE A 170 -0.90 -4.30 -9.46
N ILE A 171 -0.21 -3.29 -8.94
CA ILE A 171 0.61 -2.37 -9.74
C ILE A 171 2.07 -2.63 -9.39
N ALA A 172 2.85 -2.99 -10.40
CA ALA A 172 4.27 -3.27 -10.28
C ALA A 172 5.06 -2.69 -11.46
N GLU A 173 6.38 -2.58 -11.32
CA GLU A 173 7.25 -2.09 -12.40
C GLU A 173 7.49 -3.12 -13.49
N SER A 174 7.33 -4.40 -13.20
CA SER A 174 7.58 -5.49 -14.16
C SER A 174 6.44 -6.51 -14.20
N TYR A 175 6.30 -7.15 -15.36
CA TYR A 175 5.30 -8.19 -15.58
C TYR A 175 5.79 -9.55 -15.05
N ASP A 176 4.88 -10.29 -14.42
CA ASP A 176 5.08 -11.67 -14.01
C ASP A 176 3.85 -12.51 -14.36
N GLU A 177 4.08 -13.59 -15.12
CA GLU A 177 3.01 -14.42 -15.67
C GLU A 177 2.19 -15.12 -14.57
N LYS A 178 2.83 -15.62 -13.51
CA LYS A 178 2.14 -16.34 -12.44
C LYS A 178 1.28 -15.39 -11.60
N ILE A 179 1.80 -14.22 -11.29
CA ILE A 179 1.03 -13.19 -10.59
C ILE A 179 -0.12 -12.69 -11.46
N ALA A 180 0.09 -12.53 -12.77
CA ALA A 180 -0.96 -12.12 -13.71
C ALA A 180 -2.09 -13.16 -13.86
N GLN A 181 -1.81 -14.45 -13.59
CA GLN A 181 -2.85 -15.49 -13.50
C GLN A 181 -3.69 -15.41 -12.22
N CYS A 182 -3.14 -14.85 -11.13
CA CYS A 182 -3.82 -14.73 -9.84
C CYS A 182 -4.64 -13.44 -9.71
N ALA A 183 -4.15 -12.33 -10.29
CA ALA A 183 -4.75 -11.01 -10.17
C ALA A 183 -4.50 -10.17 -11.44
N ARG A 184 -5.30 -9.12 -11.63
CA ARG A 184 -5.00 -8.11 -12.65
C ARG A 184 -3.67 -7.42 -12.32
N LEU A 185 -2.62 -7.73 -13.08
CA LEU A 185 -1.31 -7.10 -12.97
C LEU A 185 -1.21 -5.94 -13.96
N ILE A 186 -0.86 -4.76 -13.45
CA ILE A 186 -0.74 -3.52 -14.21
C ILE A 186 0.72 -3.07 -14.13
N THR A 187 1.31 -2.80 -15.30
CA THR A 187 2.72 -2.40 -15.42
C THR A 187 2.87 -1.12 -16.27
N PRO A 188 4.03 -0.46 -16.28
CA PRO A 188 4.23 0.78 -17.03
C PRO A 188 3.89 0.71 -18.53
N GLY A 189 4.01 -0.46 -19.15
CA GLY A 189 3.77 -0.68 -20.58
C GLY A 189 2.40 -1.30 -20.92
N ALA A 190 1.55 -1.48 -19.93
CA ALA A 190 0.22 -2.09 -20.09
C ALA A 190 -0.89 -1.06 -20.23
#